data_fcfd8a1abcae95af0dfc96ae51c20885
#
_entry.id   fcfd8a1abcae95af0dfc96ae51c20885
#
_cell.length_a   1.000
_cell.length_b   1.000
_cell.length_c   1.000
_cell.angle_alpha   90.00
_cell.angle_beta   90.00
_cell.angle_gamma   90.00
#
_symmetry.space_group_name_H-M   'P 1'
#
loop_
_entity.id
_entity.type
_entity.pdbx_description
1 polymer ?
#
loop_
_entity_poly.entity_id
_entity_poly.type
_entity_poly.pdbx_seq_one_letter_code
_entity_poly.pdbx_strand_id
1 'polypeptide(L)'
;MSAYLDTLKFKLAGTILAAALVVPASVAMSQQNPSSQDILNALKPKPPLTRSLSVSPAEQAKKAEQDKFVDTLRNRPTRSLSMDDRQQIATVAETRPRIDLEIKFDFNSANIAQSAIPDMNSLGKALSDSSLKGSTFVLAGQTDGVGGEEFNQDLSNRRADAVKRYLIDKFGLASEHLVTAGYGKSRLKNKNNPSASENRRVEVVNMADR
;
A
#
# COMPACT_ATOMS: atom_id res chain seq x y z
N MET A 1 -79.20 32.54 -49.33
CA MET A 1 -79.50 31.22 -48.76
C MET A 1 -78.19 30.80 -48.08
N SER A 2 -78.10 31.13 -46.87
CA SER A 2 -78.32 30.37 -45.61
C SER A 2 -77.52 29.10 -45.47
N ALA A 3 -76.66 29.08 -44.51
CA ALA A 3 -76.54 28.12 -43.43
C ALA A 3 -75.11 28.24 -42.83
N TYR A 4 -74.98 28.78 -41.71
CA TYR A 4 -74.71 28.18 -40.39
C TYR A 4 -73.70 27.02 -40.39
N LEU A 5 -72.56 27.23 -39.81
CA LEU A 5 -71.88 26.16 -39.07
C LEU A 5 -71.01 26.72 -37.94
N ASP A 6 -71.37 26.23 -36.83
CA ASP A 6 -70.86 26.54 -35.51
C ASP A 6 -69.33 26.25 -35.28
N THR A 7 -68.79 27.13 -34.55
CA THR A 7 -67.44 27.03 -34.02
C THR A 7 -67.34 26.07 -32.82
N LEU A 8 -66.60 25.00 -32.98
CA LEU A 8 -66.17 24.16 -31.84
C LEU A 8 -64.71 24.51 -31.42
N LYS A 9 -64.61 25.28 -30.38
CA LYS A 9 -63.30 25.60 -29.76
C LYS A 9 -62.85 24.42 -28.96
N PHE A 10 -61.87 23.66 -29.42
CA PHE A 10 -61.13 22.71 -28.60
C PHE A 10 -60.00 23.45 -27.95
N LYS A 11 -60.06 23.60 -26.60
CA LYS A 11 -58.93 23.99 -25.74
C LYS A 11 -58.07 22.76 -25.48
N LEU A 12 -56.92 22.67 -26.14
CA LEU A 12 -55.91 21.72 -25.77
C LEU A 12 -55.10 22.31 -24.60
N ALA A 13 -55.33 21.80 -23.39
CA ALA A 13 -54.47 22.06 -22.23
C ALA A 13 -53.23 21.17 -22.39
N GLY A 14 -52.14 21.78 -22.81
CA GLY A 14 -50.85 21.10 -22.86
C GLY A 14 -50.23 21.01 -21.46
N THR A 15 -50.27 19.82 -20.87
CA THR A 15 -49.53 19.51 -19.64
C THR A 15 -48.08 19.30 -20.01
N ILE A 16 -47.20 20.25 -19.67
CA ILE A 16 -45.75 20.12 -19.80
C ILE A 16 -45.28 19.25 -18.63
N LEU A 17 -45.00 17.99 -18.92
CA LEU A 17 -44.34 17.07 -17.99
C LEU A 17 -42.85 17.40 -17.97
N ALA A 18 -42.42 18.17 -16.99
CA ALA A 18 -41.00 18.42 -16.74
C ALA A 18 -40.34 17.13 -16.20
N ALA A 19 -39.71 16.36 -17.08
CA ALA A 19 -38.87 15.26 -16.69
C ALA A 19 -37.59 15.81 -16.03
N ALA A 20 -37.55 15.80 -14.71
CA ALA A 20 -36.32 16.08 -13.95
C ALA A 20 -35.32 14.97 -14.24
N LEU A 21 -34.29 15.28 -15.03
CA LEU A 21 -33.11 14.42 -15.20
C LEU A 21 -32.37 14.39 -13.89
N VAL A 22 -32.59 13.36 -13.07
CA VAL A 22 -31.74 13.03 -11.94
C VAL A 22 -30.43 12.45 -12.50
N VAL A 23 -29.45 13.31 -12.69
CA VAL A 23 -28.06 12.86 -12.94
C VAL A 23 -27.56 12.24 -11.67
N PRO A 24 -27.26 10.92 -11.61
CA PRO A 24 -26.61 10.38 -10.46
C PRO A 24 -25.24 11.04 -10.34
N ALA A 25 -25.02 11.79 -9.27
CA ALA A 25 -23.70 12.25 -8.93
C ALA A 25 -22.84 11.00 -8.69
N SER A 26 -22.04 10.64 -9.68
CA SER A 26 -20.99 9.65 -9.53
C SER A 26 -20.04 10.20 -8.46
N VAL A 27 -20.19 9.72 -7.23
CA VAL A 27 -19.23 9.97 -6.17
C VAL A 27 -17.95 9.33 -6.67
N ALA A 28 -17.06 10.13 -7.25
CA ALA A 28 -15.69 9.74 -7.48
C ALA A 28 -15.14 9.39 -6.10
N MET A 29 -15.04 8.11 -5.78
CA MET A 29 -14.27 7.65 -4.64
C MET A 29 -12.83 8.07 -4.89
N SER A 30 -12.46 9.24 -4.37
CA SER A 30 -11.04 9.57 -4.26
C SER A 30 -10.44 8.46 -3.42
N GLN A 31 -9.47 7.75 -3.95
CA GLN A 31 -8.66 6.83 -3.16
C GLN A 31 -7.96 7.69 -2.11
N GLN A 32 -8.59 7.78 -0.94
CA GLN A 32 -7.98 8.44 0.20
C GLN A 32 -6.81 7.56 0.63
N ASN A 33 -5.63 8.15 0.67
CA ASN A 33 -4.47 7.47 1.22
C ASN A 33 -4.78 7.03 2.67
N PRO A 34 -4.32 5.85 3.09
CA PRO A 34 -4.66 5.31 4.39
C PRO A 34 -4.21 6.24 5.52
N SER A 35 -5.07 6.45 6.49
CA SER A 35 -4.73 7.22 7.69
C SER A 35 -3.69 6.47 8.55
N SER A 36 -3.08 7.17 9.51
CA SER A 36 -2.16 6.51 10.45
C SER A 36 -2.83 5.38 11.24
N GLN A 37 -4.13 5.50 11.51
CA GLN A 37 -4.89 4.46 12.21
C GLN A 37 -5.14 3.23 11.31
N ASP A 38 -5.41 3.42 10.03
CA ASP A 38 -5.57 2.33 9.06
C ASP A 38 -4.26 1.55 8.90
N ILE A 39 -3.14 2.27 8.77
CA ILE A 39 -1.80 1.70 8.70
C ILE A 39 -1.49 0.90 9.98
N LEU A 40 -1.75 1.49 11.13
CA LEU A 40 -1.55 0.85 12.42
C LEU A 40 -2.36 -0.45 12.53
N ASN A 41 -3.63 -0.41 12.18
CA ASN A 41 -4.52 -1.58 12.24
C ASN A 41 -4.09 -2.69 11.27
N ALA A 42 -3.59 -2.32 10.08
CA ALA A 42 -3.08 -3.26 9.10
C ALA A 42 -1.77 -3.93 9.55
N LEU A 43 -0.94 -3.22 10.32
CA LEU A 43 0.36 -3.70 10.77
C LEU A 43 0.34 -4.39 12.14
N LYS A 44 -0.75 -4.26 12.91
CA LYS A 44 -0.89 -4.98 14.18
C LYS A 44 -0.95 -6.48 13.95
N PRO A 45 -0.22 -7.28 14.73
CA PRO A 45 -0.39 -8.72 14.73
C PRO A 45 -1.84 -9.08 15.08
N LYS A 46 -2.46 -9.91 14.26
CA LYS A 46 -3.83 -10.39 14.53
C LYS A 46 -3.75 -11.55 15.52
N PRO A 47 -4.53 -11.55 16.61
CA PRO A 47 -4.56 -12.70 17.50
C PRO A 47 -4.98 -13.95 16.73
N PRO A 48 -4.43 -15.13 17.05
CA PRO A 48 -4.79 -16.37 16.39
C PRO A 48 -6.31 -16.63 16.54
N LEU A 49 -6.97 -16.99 15.44
CA LEU A 49 -8.42 -17.21 15.38
C LEU A 49 -8.90 -18.45 16.14
N THR A 50 -8.00 -19.27 16.65
CA THR A 50 -8.34 -20.52 17.34
C THR A 50 -7.76 -20.58 18.75
N ARG A 51 -8.67 -20.57 19.70
CA ARG A 51 -8.47 -21.00 21.07
C ARG A 51 -8.18 -22.48 21.06
N SER A 52 -6.99 -22.96 21.22
CA SER A 52 -6.74 -24.39 21.46
C SER A 52 -6.28 -25.25 20.27
N LEU A 53 -5.21 -24.84 19.61
CA LEU A 53 -4.34 -25.86 19.03
C LEU A 53 -2.93 -25.55 19.55
N SER A 54 -2.35 -26.47 20.28
CA SER A 54 -0.93 -26.43 20.59
C SER A 54 -0.18 -26.33 19.27
N VAL A 55 0.57 -25.24 19.10
CA VAL A 55 1.45 -25.05 17.94
C VAL A 55 2.34 -26.28 17.85
N SER A 56 2.34 -26.95 16.71
CA SER A 56 3.13 -28.18 16.56
C SER A 56 4.63 -27.88 16.72
N PRO A 57 5.45 -28.83 17.21
CA PRO A 57 6.88 -28.64 17.30
C PRO A 57 7.54 -28.19 15.97
N ALA A 58 7.00 -28.65 14.83
CA ALA A 58 7.46 -28.26 13.50
C ALA A 58 7.16 -26.79 13.18
N GLU A 59 5.99 -26.28 13.56
CA GLU A 59 5.64 -24.88 13.41
C GLU A 59 6.45 -23.96 14.32
N GLN A 60 6.72 -24.40 15.55
CA GLN A 60 7.60 -23.67 16.48
C GLN A 60 9.02 -23.59 15.94
N ALA A 61 9.58 -24.68 15.39
CA ALA A 61 10.90 -24.70 14.78
C ALA A 61 10.97 -23.76 13.56
N LYS A 62 9.98 -23.80 12.67
CA LYS A 62 9.87 -22.90 11.50
C LYS A 62 9.81 -21.43 11.91
N LYS A 63 9.05 -21.14 12.96
CA LYS A 63 8.93 -19.80 13.53
C LYS A 63 10.28 -19.32 14.05
N ALA A 64 10.95 -20.11 14.87
CA ALA A 64 12.26 -19.77 15.42
C ALA A 64 13.33 -19.55 14.32
N GLU A 65 13.25 -20.29 13.22
CA GLU A 65 14.10 -20.09 12.04
C GLU A 65 13.80 -18.76 11.34
N GLN A 66 12.52 -18.42 11.15
CA GLN A 66 12.12 -17.14 10.59
C GLN A 66 12.57 -15.95 11.46
N ASP A 67 12.41 -16.04 12.78
CA ASP A 67 12.83 -14.99 13.69
C ASP A 67 14.35 -14.78 13.66
N LYS A 68 15.14 -15.86 13.66
CA LYS A 68 16.59 -15.81 13.46
C LYS A 68 16.95 -15.15 12.12
N PHE A 69 16.24 -15.50 11.05
CA PHE A 69 16.46 -14.87 9.75
C PHE A 69 16.18 -13.37 9.80
N VAL A 70 15.06 -12.94 10.38
CA VAL A 70 14.72 -11.51 10.55
C VAL A 70 15.82 -10.78 11.33
N ASP A 71 16.37 -11.38 12.38
CA ASP A 71 17.48 -10.81 13.16
C ASP A 71 18.74 -10.62 12.31
N THR A 72 19.04 -11.53 11.38
CA THR A 72 20.19 -11.39 10.47
C THR A 72 20.04 -10.23 9.49
N LEU A 73 18.81 -9.78 9.24
CA LEU A 73 18.52 -8.66 8.32
C LEU A 73 18.72 -7.29 8.97
N ARG A 74 18.72 -7.23 10.30
CA ARG A 74 18.90 -5.97 11.03
C ARG A 74 20.26 -5.36 10.69
N ASN A 75 20.26 -4.06 10.42
CA ASN A 75 21.45 -3.30 10.03
C ASN A 75 22.13 -3.71 8.72
N ARG A 76 21.55 -4.64 7.95
CA ARG A 76 22.07 -4.97 6.62
C ARG A 76 21.74 -3.87 5.60
N PRO A 77 22.73 -3.40 4.82
CA PRO A 77 22.45 -2.49 3.71
C PRO A 77 21.53 -3.15 2.65
N THR A 78 20.58 -2.42 2.11
CA THR A 78 19.63 -2.92 1.08
C THR A 78 20.33 -3.58 -0.10
N ARG A 79 21.45 -2.99 -0.54
CA ARG A 79 22.25 -3.49 -1.66
C ARG A 79 23.01 -4.78 -1.37
N SER A 80 23.18 -5.15 -0.09
CA SER A 80 23.86 -6.39 0.31
C SER A 80 22.93 -7.60 0.34
N LEU A 81 21.61 -7.39 0.14
CA LEU A 81 20.65 -8.49 0.08
C LEU A 81 20.82 -9.27 -1.22
N SER A 82 21.04 -10.57 -1.12
CA SER A 82 21.03 -11.48 -2.26
C SER A 82 19.64 -11.66 -2.84
N MET A 83 19.52 -12.33 -3.97
CA MET A 83 18.23 -12.74 -4.52
C MET A 83 17.50 -13.69 -3.57
N ASP A 84 18.25 -14.62 -2.96
CA ASP A 84 17.70 -15.58 -2.00
C ASP A 84 17.18 -14.90 -0.72
N ASP A 85 17.93 -13.93 -0.18
CA ASP A 85 17.47 -13.11 0.95
C ASP A 85 16.13 -12.42 0.63
N ARG A 86 16.02 -11.80 -0.56
CA ARG A 86 14.78 -11.13 -1.00
C ARG A 86 13.62 -12.11 -1.15
N GLN A 87 13.89 -13.30 -1.72
CA GLN A 87 12.87 -14.34 -1.85
C GLN A 87 12.41 -14.84 -0.48
N GLN A 88 13.33 -15.03 0.45
CA GLN A 88 13.02 -15.47 1.80
C GLN A 88 12.23 -14.39 2.58
N ILE A 89 12.63 -13.10 2.47
CA ILE A 89 11.85 -11.97 3.00
C ILE A 89 10.42 -12.00 2.44
N ALA A 90 10.29 -12.18 1.13
CA ALA A 90 8.99 -12.21 0.48
C ALA A 90 8.11 -13.36 0.99
N THR A 91 8.68 -14.55 1.14
CA THR A 91 7.97 -15.73 1.66
C THR A 91 7.50 -15.52 3.10
N VAL A 92 8.34 -14.96 3.96
CA VAL A 92 7.95 -14.63 5.34
C VAL A 92 6.85 -13.56 5.35
N ALA A 93 6.98 -12.53 4.51
CA ALA A 93 6.01 -11.43 4.41
C ALA A 93 4.60 -11.89 4.02
N GLU A 94 4.43 -13.00 3.29
CA GLU A 94 3.11 -13.51 2.87
C GLU A 94 2.17 -13.81 4.04
N THR A 95 2.72 -14.19 5.17
CA THR A 95 1.97 -14.58 6.38
C THR A 95 1.92 -13.48 7.44
N ARG A 96 2.60 -12.35 7.22
CA ARG A 96 2.75 -11.27 8.19
C ARG A 96 1.78 -10.10 7.92
N PRO A 97 1.43 -9.32 8.95
CA PRO A 97 0.68 -8.08 8.79
C PRO A 97 1.40 -7.11 7.86
N ARG A 98 0.70 -6.59 6.86
CA ARG A 98 1.31 -5.73 5.84
C ARG A 98 0.33 -4.73 5.25
N ILE A 99 0.86 -3.69 4.65
CA ILE A 99 0.12 -2.69 3.91
C ILE A 99 0.93 -2.20 2.70
N ASP A 100 0.25 -1.98 1.58
CA ASP A 100 0.80 -1.31 0.41
C ASP A 100 0.55 0.20 0.49
N LEU A 101 1.58 1.00 0.32
CA LEU A 101 1.50 2.46 0.26
C LEU A 101 2.01 2.97 -1.08
N GLU A 102 1.20 3.74 -1.79
CA GLU A 102 1.60 4.41 -3.03
C GLU A 102 2.39 5.68 -2.70
N ILE A 103 3.67 5.50 -2.31
CA ILE A 103 4.56 6.63 -2.04
C ILE A 103 5.02 7.23 -3.37
N LYS A 104 4.66 8.48 -3.62
CA LYS A 104 5.09 9.21 -4.81
C LYS A 104 6.53 9.71 -4.65
N PHE A 105 7.31 9.50 -5.71
CA PHE A 105 8.69 10.00 -5.84
C PHE A 105 8.77 10.91 -7.06
N ASP A 106 9.76 11.78 -7.07
CA ASP A 106 10.07 12.59 -8.26
C ASP A 106 10.40 11.67 -9.45
N PHE A 107 10.21 12.19 -10.66
CA PHE A 107 10.44 11.41 -11.87
C PHE A 107 11.87 10.86 -11.90
N ASN A 108 12.01 9.58 -12.16
CA ASN A 108 13.29 8.86 -12.24
C ASN A 108 14.20 9.05 -11.00
N SER A 109 13.61 9.25 -9.84
CA SER A 109 14.30 9.61 -8.61
C SER A 109 13.85 8.76 -7.43
N ALA A 110 14.64 8.81 -6.36
CA ALA A 110 14.30 8.32 -5.03
C ALA A 110 13.96 9.47 -4.05
N ASN A 111 13.89 10.73 -4.54
CA ASN A 111 13.41 11.82 -3.72
C ASN A 111 11.90 11.67 -3.49
N ILE A 112 11.49 11.68 -2.25
CA ILE A 112 10.07 11.63 -1.87
C ILE A 112 9.42 12.93 -2.33
N ALA A 113 8.41 12.83 -3.20
CA ALA A 113 7.70 14.00 -3.69
C ALA A 113 6.99 14.73 -2.54
N GLN A 114 6.89 16.05 -2.63
CA GLN A 114 6.21 16.87 -1.62
C GLN A 114 4.76 16.41 -1.37
N SER A 115 4.08 15.92 -2.42
CA SER A 115 2.72 15.39 -2.32
C SER A 115 2.61 14.09 -1.51
N ALA A 116 3.72 13.35 -1.29
CA ALA A 116 3.75 12.12 -0.51
C ALA A 116 4.07 12.36 0.99
N ILE A 117 4.41 13.59 1.37
CA ILE A 117 4.75 13.90 2.76
C ILE A 117 3.62 13.59 3.75
N PRO A 118 2.34 13.87 3.45
CA PRO A 118 1.24 13.45 4.34
C PRO A 118 1.19 11.94 4.59
N ASP A 119 1.42 11.13 3.55
CA ASP A 119 1.42 9.66 3.64
C ASP A 119 2.60 9.16 4.46
N MET A 120 3.78 9.75 4.24
CA MET A 120 4.97 9.47 5.02
C MET A 120 4.79 9.83 6.50
N ASN A 121 4.10 10.93 6.79
CA ASN A 121 3.76 11.31 8.16
C ASN A 121 2.75 10.34 8.79
N SER A 122 1.75 9.87 8.03
CA SER A 122 0.80 8.86 8.49
C SER A 122 1.51 7.55 8.82
N LEU A 123 2.43 7.11 7.95
CA LEU A 123 3.26 5.93 8.19
C LEU A 123 4.14 6.10 9.43
N GLY A 124 4.87 7.21 9.55
CA GLY A 124 5.75 7.44 10.69
C GLY A 124 4.99 7.45 12.03
N LYS A 125 3.82 8.10 12.08
CA LYS A 125 2.94 8.08 13.26
C LYS A 125 2.49 6.65 13.61
N ALA A 126 2.09 5.86 12.61
CA ALA A 126 1.66 4.49 12.83
C ALA A 126 2.78 3.60 13.38
N LEU A 127 3.99 3.70 12.80
CA LEU A 127 5.15 2.90 13.24
C LEU A 127 5.70 3.33 14.61
N SER A 128 5.42 4.57 15.05
CA SER A 128 5.80 5.09 16.37
C SER A 128 4.81 4.71 17.48
N ASP A 129 3.70 4.03 17.14
CA ASP A 129 2.70 3.63 18.13
C ASP A 129 3.28 2.58 19.10
N SER A 130 2.93 2.73 20.38
CA SER A 130 3.42 1.85 21.44
C SER A 130 3.08 0.37 21.25
N SER A 131 1.98 0.06 20.55
CA SER A 131 1.57 -1.31 20.25
C SER A 131 2.45 -2.02 19.21
N LEU A 132 3.29 -1.26 18.50
CA LEU A 132 4.26 -1.77 17.53
C LEU A 132 5.71 -1.66 18.02
N LYS A 133 5.90 -1.26 19.30
CA LYS A 133 7.22 -1.08 19.88
C LYS A 133 8.01 -2.40 19.87
N GLY A 134 9.26 -2.35 19.41
CA GLY A 134 10.13 -3.52 19.30
C GLY A 134 9.91 -4.38 18.05
N SER A 135 8.87 -4.07 17.25
CA SER A 135 8.67 -4.74 15.96
C SER A 135 9.78 -4.38 14.97
N THR A 136 10.12 -5.33 14.09
CA THR A 136 10.98 -5.10 12.93
C THR A 136 10.09 -4.98 11.70
N PHE A 137 10.31 -3.94 10.89
CA PHE A 137 9.54 -3.69 9.68
C PHE A 137 10.42 -3.86 8.45
N VAL A 138 9.88 -4.51 7.42
CA VAL A 138 10.46 -4.49 6.07
C VAL A 138 9.76 -3.40 5.26
N LEU A 139 10.56 -2.53 4.66
CA LEU A 139 10.16 -1.52 3.69
C LEU A 139 10.54 -2.03 2.30
N ALA A 140 9.58 -2.61 1.60
CA ALA A 140 9.79 -3.26 0.32
C ALA A 140 9.45 -2.31 -0.84
N GLY A 141 10.47 -1.77 -1.50
CA GLY A 141 10.30 -0.89 -2.67
C GLY A 141 10.01 -1.68 -3.93
N GLN A 142 9.06 -1.20 -4.74
CA GLN A 142 8.67 -1.81 -6.01
C GLN A 142 8.53 -0.73 -7.09
N THR A 143 8.81 -1.11 -8.34
CA THR A 143 8.64 -0.25 -9.51
C THR A 143 7.51 -0.80 -10.39
N ASP A 144 7.13 -0.04 -11.41
CA ASP A 144 6.34 -0.57 -12.52
C ASP A 144 7.23 -1.42 -13.45
N GLY A 145 6.61 -1.99 -14.48
CA GLY A 145 7.28 -2.87 -15.44
C GLY A 145 8.10 -2.16 -16.52
N VAL A 146 8.12 -0.82 -16.51
CA VAL A 146 8.80 -0.04 -17.55
C VAL A 146 10.30 0.03 -17.27
N GLY A 147 11.13 -0.12 -18.29
CA GLY A 147 12.60 -0.03 -18.21
C GLY A 147 13.31 -1.36 -17.92
N GLY A 148 14.62 -1.28 -17.78
CA GLY A 148 15.50 -2.45 -17.55
C GLY A 148 15.37 -3.02 -16.14
N GLU A 149 15.73 -4.28 -16.00
CA GLU A 149 15.66 -5.00 -14.71
C GLU A 149 16.59 -4.38 -13.66
N GLU A 150 17.87 -4.26 -14.00
CA GLU A 150 18.91 -3.73 -13.13
C GLU A 150 18.61 -2.30 -12.68
N PHE A 151 18.14 -1.45 -13.61
CA PHE A 151 17.73 -0.09 -13.31
C PHE A 151 16.59 -0.06 -12.28
N ASN A 152 15.55 -0.86 -12.50
CA ASN A 152 14.40 -0.94 -11.59
C ASN A 152 14.80 -1.53 -10.24
N GLN A 153 15.71 -2.49 -10.22
CA GLN A 153 16.25 -3.06 -8.99
C GLN A 153 16.99 -1.99 -8.17
N ASP A 154 17.89 -1.21 -8.79
CA ASP A 154 18.59 -0.12 -8.09
C ASP A 154 17.64 0.99 -7.65
N LEU A 155 16.71 1.40 -8.51
CA LEU A 155 15.72 2.42 -8.18
C LEU A 155 14.85 2.03 -6.98
N SER A 156 14.39 0.78 -6.94
CA SER A 156 13.58 0.28 -5.83
C SER A 156 14.36 0.21 -4.51
N ASN A 157 15.65 -0.18 -4.56
CA ASN A 157 16.53 -0.14 -3.40
C ASN A 157 16.66 1.29 -2.86
N ARG A 158 16.98 2.25 -3.73
CA ARG A 158 17.14 3.67 -3.34
C ARG A 158 15.86 4.27 -2.78
N ARG A 159 14.69 3.91 -3.31
CA ARG A 159 13.37 4.36 -2.81
C ARG A 159 13.07 3.81 -1.42
N ALA A 160 13.29 2.52 -1.20
CA ALA A 160 13.16 1.91 0.12
C ALA A 160 14.07 2.58 1.16
N ASP A 161 15.33 2.86 0.78
CA ASP A 161 16.28 3.56 1.64
C ASP A 161 15.88 5.02 1.93
N ALA A 162 15.27 5.71 0.97
CA ALA A 162 14.76 7.07 1.17
C ALA A 162 13.61 7.10 2.19
N VAL A 163 12.68 6.14 2.10
CA VAL A 163 11.60 5.97 3.09
C VAL A 163 12.19 5.69 4.48
N LYS A 164 13.15 4.77 4.58
CA LYS A 164 13.83 4.47 5.85
C LYS A 164 14.48 5.73 6.46
N ARG A 165 15.26 6.47 5.68
CA ARG A 165 15.90 7.70 6.16
C ARG A 165 14.87 8.72 6.65
N TYR A 166 13.79 8.93 5.90
CA TYR A 166 12.74 9.84 6.33
C TYR A 166 12.14 9.45 7.69
N LEU A 167 11.87 8.16 7.90
CA LEU A 167 11.30 7.64 9.14
C LEU A 167 12.26 7.79 10.32
N ILE A 168 13.55 7.57 10.11
CA ILE A 168 14.57 7.79 11.13
C ILE A 168 14.68 9.29 11.48
N ASP A 169 14.82 10.15 10.46
CA ASP A 169 15.10 11.57 10.65
C ASP A 169 13.91 12.34 11.24
N LYS A 170 12.69 11.98 10.88
CA LYS A 170 11.48 12.69 11.29
C LYS A 170 10.77 12.10 12.50
N PHE A 171 10.90 10.81 12.72
CA PHE A 171 10.17 10.09 13.78
C PHE A 171 11.08 9.42 14.81
N GLY A 172 12.40 9.48 14.62
CA GLY A 172 13.36 8.88 15.55
C GLY A 172 13.27 7.36 15.64
N LEU A 173 12.74 6.69 14.58
CA LEU A 173 12.67 5.23 14.56
C LEU A 173 14.08 4.64 14.52
N ALA A 174 14.32 3.61 15.31
CA ALA A 174 15.62 2.97 15.36
C ALA A 174 15.93 2.23 14.05
N SER A 175 17.14 2.45 13.52
CA SER A 175 17.56 1.91 12.21
C SER A 175 17.49 0.39 12.15
N GLU A 176 17.78 -0.29 13.24
CA GLU A 176 17.75 -1.75 13.38
C GLU A 176 16.34 -2.35 13.25
N HIS A 177 15.32 -1.54 13.49
CA HIS A 177 13.94 -1.95 13.33
C HIS A 177 13.38 -1.72 11.91
N LEU A 178 14.17 -1.13 11.01
CA LEU A 178 13.78 -0.83 9.64
C LEU A 178 14.70 -1.54 8.65
N VAL A 179 14.23 -2.64 8.09
CA VAL A 179 14.91 -3.38 7.03
C VAL A 179 14.38 -2.89 5.69
N THR A 180 15.27 -2.65 4.72
CA THR A 180 14.89 -2.20 3.37
C THR A 180 15.20 -3.29 2.34
N ALA A 181 14.27 -3.52 1.40
CA ALA A 181 14.45 -4.45 0.29
C ALA A 181 13.87 -3.87 -1.00
N GLY A 182 14.63 -3.86 -2.07
CA GLY A 182 14.11 -3.52 -3.39
C GLY A 182 13.79 -4.77 -4.19
N TYR A 183 12.66 -4.74 -4.88
CA TYR A 183 12.20 -5.83 -5.74
C TYR A 183 12.13 -5.43 -7.21
N GLY A 184 12.49 -4.18 -7.54
CA GLY A 184 12.35 -3.70 -8.92
C GLY A 184 10.95 -3.97 -9.46
N LYS A 185 10.89 -4.53 -10.66
CA LYS A 185 9.66 -4.92 -11.35
C LYS A 185 9.29 -6.40 -11.17
N SER A 186 10.01 -7.17 -10.33
CA SER A 186 9.79 -8.61 -10.17
C SER A 186 8.48 -8.96 -9.47
N ARG A 187 7.86 -8.01 -8.73
CA ARG A 187 6.64 -8.20 -7.94
C ARG A 187 5.54 -7.19 -8.30
N LEU A 188 5.11 -7.21 -9.57
CA LEU A 188 4.01 -6.37 -10.02
C LEU A 188 2.70 -6.74 -9.30
N LYS A 189 1.97 -5.74 -8.80
CA LYS A 189 0.63 -5.88 -8.24
C LYS A 189 -0.38 -6.12 -9.35
N ASN A 190 -0.30 -5.33 -10.40
CA ASN A 190 -1.10 -5.49 -11.61
C ASN A 190 -0.22 -6.04 -12.75
N LYS A 191 -0.26 -7.35 -12.93
CA LYS A 191 0.48 -8.04 -14.00
C LYS A 191 -0.14 -7.80 -15.38
N ASN A 192 -1.45 -7.49 -15.43
CA ASN A 192 -2.15 -7.23 -16.70
C ASN A 192 -1.85 -5.84 -17.25
N ASN A 193 -1.49 -4.90 -16.39
CA ASN A 193 -1.01 -3.57 -16.77
C ASN A 193 0.32 -3.28 -16.05
N PRO A 194 1.45 -3.71 -16.61
CA PRO A 194 2.76 -3.54 -15.97
C PRO A 194 3.14 -2.09 -15.69
N SER A 195 2.64 -1.12 -16.48
CA SER A 195 2.91 0.32 -16.31
C SER A 195 1.98 1.02 -15.31
N ALA A 196 1.00 0.32 -14.73
CA ALA A 196 0.05 0.89 -13.79
C ALA A 196 0.74 1.54 -12.57
N SER A 197 0.19 2.67 -12.10
CA SER A 197 0.74 3.41 -10.95
C SER A 197 0.76 2.59 -9.67
N GLU A 198 -0.21 1.70 -9.48
CA GLU A 198 -0.29 0.80 -8.31
C GLU A 198 0.88 -0.19 -8.19
N ASN A 199 1.67 -0.37 -9.27
CA ASN A 199 2.90 -1.14 -9.24
C ASN A 199 4.04 -0.35 -8.56
N ARG A 200 4.02 0.99 -8.61
CA ARG A 200 4.99 1.88 -7.96
C ARG A 200 4.58 2.13 -6.51
N ARG A 201 4.97 1.23 -5.64
CA ARG A 201 4.57 1.24 -4.23
C ARG A 201 5.71 0.87 -3.29
N VAL A 202 5.49 1.15 -2.02
CA VAL A 202 6.28 0.58 -0.92
C VAL A 202 5.34 -0.29 -0.09
N GLU A 203 5.63 -1.57 -0.01
CA GLU A 203 4.96 -2.49 0.89
C GLU A 203 5.66 -2.44 2.25
N VAL A 204 4.90 -2.20 3.30
CA VAL A 204 5.39 -2.20 4.68
C VAL A 204 4.89 -3.48 5.35
N VAL A 205 5.82 -4.28 5.87
CA VAL A 205 5.52 -5.56 6.50
C VAL A 205 6.02 -5.54 7.93
N ASN A 206 5.15 -5.86 8.88
CA ASN A 206 5.58 -6.10 10.26
C ASN A 206 6.10 -7.53 10.39
N MET A 207 7.39 -7.68 10.60
CA MET A 207 8.06 -8.98 10.74
C MET A 207 7.94 -9.56 12.15
N ALA A 208 7.42 -8.80 13.11
CA ALA A 208 7.15 -9.32 14.45
C ALA A 208 6.14 -10.47 14.36
N ASP A 209 6.40 -11.47 15.16
CA ASP A 209 5.51 -12.61 15.29
C ASP A 209 4.32 -12.30 16.20
N ARG A 210 3.29 -13.12 16.07
CA ARG A 210 2.05 -13.04 16.83
C ARG A 210 2.19 -13.56 18.24
#